data_1bc21be6362b0c3201813403c3df2876
#
_entry.id   1bc21be6362b0c3201813403c3df2876
#
_cell.length_a   1.000
_cell.length_b   1.000
_cell.length_c   1.000
_cell.angle_alpha   90.00
_cell.angle_beta   90.00
_cell.angle_gamma   90.00
#
_symmetry.space_group_name_H-M   'P 1'
#
loop_
_entity.id
_entity.type
_entity.pdbx_description
1 polymer ?
#
loop_
_entity_poly.entity_id
_entity_poly.type
_entity_poly.pdbx_seq_one_letter_code
_entity_poly.pdbx_strand_id
1 'polypeptide(L)'
;MIQAAALGFLLALGLLDATRAGAQIASASRVGAISATGATASGGEGMTFASRRPDSLSRFQRALDRMPLWAAPIASGAVPGLGQARLGKERFVAYMATEAFLILRYIKDDREGNDNATSFRAIARDIARRNFVATPGGVPPDTVWQYYESMEKYLESGFFSLSPSGLTVPETDPATFNGAQWVLARRQYAIPLDDPGASALPSYSLAVALYESRAVRQAYRWSWRNAQLEQDIFKQAIARSNNAYRRAKYDIIALIGNHLLSSIDAFATVRLLQTSEGGTRISAAFPVQ
;
A
#
# COMPACT_ATOMS: atom_id res chain seq x y z
N MET A 1 8.37 10.77 -4.40
CA MET A 1 8.35 9.52 -5.16
C MET A 1 7.02 9.22 -5.85
N ILE A 2 5.88 9.33 -5.17
CA ILE A 2 4.54 9.05 -5.74
C ILE A 2 4.19 9.95 -6.93
N GLN A 3 4.60 11.22 -6.94
CA GLN A 3 4.36 12.15 -8.06
C GLN A 3 5.16 11.80 -9.33
N ALA A 4 6.37 11.25 -9.19
CA ALA A 4 7.17 10.82 -10.34
C ALA A 4 6.61 9.52 -10.95
N ALA A 5 6.09 8.60 -10.11
CA ALA A 5 5.39 7.40 -10.57
C ALA A 5 4.07 7.73 -11.30
N ALA A 6 3.33 8.76 -10.84
CA ALA A 6 2.11 9.23 -11.50
C ALA A 6 2.39 9.84 -12.89
N LEU A 7 3.51 10.52 -13.06
CA LEU A 7 3.93 11.07 -14.36
C LEU A 7 4.33 9.95 -15.34
N GLY A 8 5.02 8.91 -14.85
CA GLY A 8 5.33 7.70 -15.60
C GLY A 8 4.08 6.94 -16.05
N PHE A 9 3.05 6.88 -15.19
CA PHE A 9 1.78 6.24 -15.47
C PHE A 9 0.97 6.94 -16.57
N LEU A 10 0.94 8.28 -16.58
CA LEU A 10 0.27 9.05 -17.64
C LEU A 10 0.96 8.90 -18.99
N LEU A 11 2.29 8.77 -19.02
CA LEU A 11 3.07 8.45 -20.22
C LEU A 11 2.81 7.02 -20.70
N ALA A 12 2.66 6.05 -19.78
CA ALA A 12 2.37 4.64 -20.10
C ALA A 12 0.96 4.45 -20.67
N LEU A 13 -0.04 5.14 -20.15
CA LEU A 13 -1.41 5.12 -20.68
C LEU A 13 -1.49 5.69 -22.08
N GLY A 14 -0.80 6.79 -22.36
CA GLY A 14 -0.72 7.37 -23.69
C GLY A 14 -0.05 6.44 -24.73
N LEU A 15 0.89 5.59 -24.31
CA LEU A 15 1.55 4.58 -25.17
C LEU A 15 0.68 3.33 -25.37
N LEU A 16 -0.10 2.91 -24.38
CA LEU A 16 -1.03 1.77 -24.49
C LEU A 16 -2.19 2.07 -25.44
N ASP A 17 -2.72 3.28 -25.46
CA ASP A 17 -3.73 3.69 -26.45
C ASP A 17 -3.16 3.71 -27.86
N ALA A 18 -1.90 4.12 -28.03
CA ALA A 18 -1.24 4.11 -29.33
C ALA A 18 -0.96 2.69 -29.86
N THR A 19 -0.64 1.73 -28.96
CA THR A 19 -0.43 0.32 -29.36
C THR A 19 -1.75 -0.40 -29.65
N ARG A 20 -2.84 -0.07 -28.93
CA ARG A 20 -4.18 -0.59 -29.23
C ARG A 20 -4.70 -0.10 -30.58
N ALA A 21 -4.49 1.17 -30.91
CA ALA A 21 -4.85 1.71 -32.22
C ALA A 21 -4.06 1.01 -33.34
N GLY A 22 -2.77 0.70 -33.14
CA GLY A 22 -1.95 -0.04 -34.08
C GLY A 22 -2.39 -1.50 -34.28
N ALA A 23 -2.79 -2.19 -33.19
CA ALA A 23 -3.25 -3.58 -33.25
C ALA A 23 -4.62 -3.74 -33.92
N GLN A 24 -5.53 -2.78 -33.72
CA GLN A 24 -6.83 -2.77 -34.39
C GLN A 24 -6.72 -2.54 -35.91
N ILE A 25 -5.79 -1.70 -36.35
CA ILE A 25 -5.53 -1.47 -37.79
C ILE A 25 -4.94 -2.73 -38.43
N ALA A 26 -4.05 -3.45 -37.72
CA ALA A 26 -3.46 -4.69 -38.23
C ALA A 26 -4.48 -5.84 -38.32
N SER A 27 -5.46 -5.92 -37.44
CA SER A 27 -6.54 -6.92 -37.49
C SER A 27 -7.58 -6.63 -38.57
N ALA A 28 -7.88 -5.38 -38.84
CA ALA A 28 -8.81 -4.97 -39.88
C ALA A 28 -8.25 -5.28 -41.30
N SER A 29 -6.94 -5.20 -41.48
CA SER A 29 -6.28 -5.51 -42.76
C SER A 29 -6.25 -7.01 -43.16
N ARG A 30 -6.45 -7.93 -42.18
CA ARG A 30 -6.45 -9.38 -42.43
C ARG A 30 -7.81 -9.98 -42.77
N VAL A 31 -8.93 -9.25 -42.51
CA VAL A 31 -10.28 -9.75 -42.82
C VAL A 31 -10.76 -9.34 -44.22
N GLY A 32 -10.06 -8.44 -44.92
CA GLY A 32 -10.43 -7.90 -46.23
C GLY A 32 -10.01 -8.72 -47.47
N ALA A 33 -9.49 -9.92 -47.33
CA ALA A 33 -8.98 -10.72 -48.48
C ALA A 33 -9.83 -11.95 -48.77
N ILE A 34 -11.15 -11.80 -48.94
CA ILE A 34 -12.01 -12.83 -49.55
C ILE A 34 -13.03 -12.13 -50.45
N SER A 35 -12.85 -12.37 -51.76
CA SER A 35 -13.80 -12.30 -52.87
C SER A 35 -14.49 -10.96 -53.21
N ALA A 36 -14.04 -10.34 -54.28
CA ALA A 36 -14.95 -9.69 -55.21
C ALA A 36 -14.37 -9.74 -56.64
N THR A 37 -14.88 -10.71 -57.36
CA THR A 37 -14.79 -10.77 -58.83
C THR A 37 -15.86 -9.85 -59.41
N GLY A 38 -15.45 -8.84 -60.22
CA GLY A 38 -16.31 -8.26 -61.24
C GLY A 38 -17.19 -7.07 -60.80
N ALA A 39 -16.70 -5.85 -61.08
CA ALA A 39 -17.51 -4.77 -61.68
C ALA A 39 -16.59 -3.59 -62.03
N THR A 40 -16.49 -3.27 -63.31
CA THR A 40 -15.88 -2.05 -63.87
C THR A 40 -16.73 -0.85 -63.52
N ALA A 41 -16.17 0.17 -62.83
CA ALA A 41 -16.73 1.54 -62.84
C ALA A 41 -15.56 2.52 -62.58
N SER A 42 -15.52 3.49 -63.45
CA SER A 42 -14.60 4.61 -63.58
C SER A 42 -14.58 5.55 -62.36
N GLY A 43 -13.40 6.14 -62.14
CA GLY A 43 -13.21 7.48 -61.55
C GLY A 43 -13.57 7.64 -60.06
N GLY A 44 -12.55 7.59 -59.22
CA GLY A 44 -12.65 8.00 -57.81
C GLY A 44 -11.25 8.23 -57.28
N GLU A 45 -10.97 9.49 -56.97
CA GLU A 45 -9.75 9.97 -56.33
C GLU A 45 -9.39 9.09 -55.10
N GLY A 46 -8.21 8.47 -55.18
CA GLY A 46 -7.70 7.69 -54.05
C GLY A 46 -7.49 8.54 -52.82
N MET A 47 -8.43 8.47 -51.85
CA MET A 47 -8.22 8.94 -50.49
C MET A 47 -7.10 8.07 -49.88
N THR A 48 -5.86 8.53 -50.03
CA THR A 48 -4.75 8.04 -49.22
C THR A 48 -5.00 8.54 -47.78
N PHE A 49 -5.52 7.68 -46.94
CA PHE A 49 -5.49 7.89 -45.48
C PHE A 49 -4.02 7.88 -45.07
N ALA A 50 -3.36 9.04 -45.17
CA ALA A 50 -2.09 9.25 -44.52
C ALA A 50 -2.34 9.14 -43.01
N SER A 51 -1.98 7.99 -42.45
CA SER A 51 -1.99 7.77 -40.98
C SER A 51 -1.03 8.77 -40.38
N ARG A 52 -1.57 9.94 -40.00
CA ARG A 52 -0.83 10.98 -39.27
C ARG A 52 -0.52 10.41 -37.89
N ARG A 53 0.70 9.92 -37.69
CA ARG A 53 1.19 9.59 -36.35
C ARG A 53 1.03 10.81 -35.45
N PRO A 54 0.43 10.70 -34.26
CA PRO A 54 0.26 11.84 -33.37
C PRO A 54 1.61 12.50 -33.10
N ASP A 55 1.68 13.83 -33.20
CA ASP A 55 2.92 14.60 -33.00
C ASP A 55 3.61 14.37 -31.65
N SER A 56 2.84 13.92 -30.63
CA SER A 56 3.36 13.54 -29.32
C SER A 56 4.32 12.36 -29.36
N LEU A 57 4.02 11.32 -30.14
CA LEU A 57 4.88 10.14 -30.32
C LEU A 57 6.20 10.51 -31.00
N SER A 58 6.14 11.41 -31.99
CA SER A 58 7.36 11.86 -32.70
C SER A 58 8.25 12.72 -31.81
N ARG A 59 7.68 13.49 -30.87
CA ARG A 59 8.44 14.27 -29.88
C ARG A 59 9.09 13.38 -28.83
N PHE A 60 8.37 12.39 -28.33
CA PHE A 60 8.90 11.40 -27.39
C PHE A 60 10.07 10.61 -27.98
N GLN A 61 9.90 10.11 -29.19
CA GLN A 61 10.95 9.35 -29.88
C GLN A 61 12.21 10.21 -30.12
N ARG A 62 12.05 11.46 -30.56
CA ARG A 62 13.16 12.40 -30.69
C ARG A 62 13.87 12.71 -29.35
N ALA A 63 13.13 12.76 -28.24
CA ALA A 63 13.72 12.93 -26.91
C ALA A 63 14.54 11.70 -26.48
N LEU A 64 14.02 10.50 -26.76
CA LEU A 64 14.76 9.25 -26.54
C LEU A 64 16.03 9.18 -27.35
N ASP A 65 15.97 9.53 -28.65
CA ASP A 65 17.11 9.47 -29.58
C ASP A 65 18.24 10.41 -29.16
N ARG A 66 17.93 11.53 -28.51
CA ARG A 66 18.91 12.48 -27.96
C ARG A 66 19.57 12.00 -26.66
N MET A 67 18.99 11.00 -25.98
CA MET A 67 19.55 10.47 -24.72
C MET A 67 20.83 9.69 -25.02
N PRO A 68 21.96 10.00 -24.37
CA PRO A 68 23.20 9.24 -24.53
C PRO A 68 23.02 7.82 -23.97
N LEU A 69 23.69 6.82 -24.59
CA LEU A 69 23.53 5.41 -24.22
C LEU A 69 23.84 5.14 -22.74
N TRP A 70 24.83 5.80 -22.17
CA TRP A 70 25.19 5.65 -20.76
C TRP A 70 24.08 6.09 -19.79
N ALA A 71 23.16 6.94 -20.23
CA ALA A 71 22.03 7.39 -19.42
C ALA A 71 20.84 6.39 -19.41
N ALA A 72 20.82 5.39 -20.30
CA ALA A 72 19.73 4.42 -20.38
C ALA A 72 19.48 3.65 -19.05
N PRO A 73 20.49 3.18 -18.30
CA PRO A 73 20.26 2.55 -17.00
C PRO A 73 19.64 3.50 -15.98
N ILE A 74 20.08 4.76 -15.93
CA ILE A 74 19.55 5.77 -15.03
C ILE A 74 18.10 6.09 -15.37
N ALA A 75 17.79 6.23 -16.65
CA ALA A 75 16.44 6.46 -17.13
C ALA A 75 15.51 5.29 -16.78
N SER A 76 15.98 4.04 -16.88
CA SER A 76 15.24 2.84 -16.49
C SER A 76 15.05 2.73 -14.97
N GLY A 77 15.98 3.26 -14.18
CA GLY A 77 15.85 3.37 -12.73
C GLY A 77 14.80 4.42 -12.31
N ALA A 78 14.59 5.45 -13.13
CA ALA A 78 13.57 6.47 -12.90
C ALA A 78 12.19 6.04 -13.43
N VAL A 79 12.15 5.47 -14.64
CA VAL A 79 10.94 4.95 -15.31
C VAL A 79 11.26 3.59 -15.91
N PRO A 80 10.77 2.48 -15.34
CA PRO A 80 11.06 1.13 -15.81
C PRO A 80 10.72 0.96 -17.29
N GLY A 81 11.68 0.42 -18.04
CA GLY A 81 11.53 0.25 -19.49
C GLY A 81 12.04 1.42 -20.35
N LEU A 82 12.25 2.62 -19.79
CA LEU A 82 12.64 3.78 -20.60
C LEU A 82 14.00 3.62 -21.27
N GLY A 83 14.98 3.04 -20.58
CA GLY A 83 16.28 2.72 -21.15
C GLY A 83 16.18 1.65 -22.25
N GLN A 84 15.36 0.62 -22.05
CA GLN A 84 15.09 -0.41 -23.07
C GLN A 84 14.43 0.19 -24.31
N ALA A 85 13.49 1.12 -24.14
CA ALA A 85 12.88 1.85 -25.25
C ALA A 85 13.93 2.66 -26.02
N ARG A 86 14.86 3.35 -25.31
CA ARG A 86 16.01 4.05 -25.94
C ARG A 86 16.92 3.12 -26.73
N LEU A 87 17.11 1.90 -26.22
CA LEU A 87 17.97 0.87 -26.87
C LEU A 87 17.23 0.05 -27.94
N GLY A 88 16.00 0.42 -28.30
CA GLY A 88 15.16 -0.27 -29.29
C GLY A 88 14.78 -1.70 -28.90
N LYS A 89 14.71 -2.02 -27.60
CA LYS A 89 14.39 -3.36 -27.10
C LYS A 89 12.91 -3.45 -26.73
N GLU A 90 12.17 -4.38 -27.34
CA GLU A 90 10.71 -4.56 -27.13
C GLU A 90 10.31 -4.87 -25.69
N ARG A 91 11.21 -5.41 -24.88
CA ARG A 91 10.96 -5.71 -23.45
C ARG A 91 10.66 -4.48 -22.59
N PHE A 92 10.82 -3.25 -23.13
CA PHE A 92 10.34 -2.04 -22.46
C PHE A 92 8.84 -2.12 -22.13
N VAL A 93 8.05 -2.76 -23.02
CA VAL A 93 6.60 -2.94 -22.83
C VAL A 93 6.30 -3.77 -21.59
N ALA A 94 7.09 -4.83 -21.33
CA ALA A 94 6.91 -5.67 -20.16
C ALA A 94 7.16 -4.90 -18.86
N TYR A 95 8.25 -4.11 -18.80
CA TYR A 95 8.54 -3.28 -17.61
C TYR A 95 7.47 -2.24 -17.35
N MET A 96 7.00 -1.54 -18.40
CA MET A 96 5.95 -0.53 -18.29
C MET A 96 4.59 -1.16 -17.92
N ALA A 97 4.24 -2.31 -18.47
CA ALA A 97 3.01 -3.02 -18.14
C ALA A 97 3.02 -3.50 -16.67
N THR A 98 4.15 -4.03 -16.21
CA THR A 98 4.36 -4.43 -14.81
C THR A 98 4.22 -3.22 -13.88
N GLU A 99 4.83 -2.09 -14.22
CA GLU A 99 4.73 -0.85 -13.46
C GLU A 99 3.28 -0.38 -13.34
N ALA A 100 2.57 -0.29 -14.46
CA ALA A 100 1.18 0.11 -14.48
C ALA A 100 0.28 -0.82 -13.63
N PHE A 101 0.47 -2.14 -13.76
CA PHE A 101 -0.26 -3.13 -12.99
C PHE A 101 -0.02 -2.98 -11.49
N LEU A 102 1.24 -2.84 -11.07
CA LEU A 102 1.60 -2.71 -9.65
C LEU A 102 1.08 -1.39 -9.04
N ILE A 103 1.13 -0.28 -9.79
CA ILE A 103 0.57 1.00 -9.34
C ILE A 103 -0.95 0.89 -9.13
N LEU A 104 -1.68 0.31 -10.10
CA LEU A 104 -3.13 0.13 -9.99
C LEU A 104 -3.51 -0.77 -8.81
N ARG A 105 -2.75 -1.83 -8.60
CA ARG A 105 -2.95 -2.76 -7.49
C ARG A 105 -2.66 -2.07 -6.15
N TYR A 106 -1.56 -1.32 -6.03
CA TYR A 106 -1.25 -0.52 -4.86
C TYR A 106 -2.38 0.46 -4.50
N ILE A 107 -2.88 1.22 -5.49
CA ILE A 107 -3.98 2.18 -5.27
C ILE A 107 -5.25 1.47 -4.79
N LYS A 108 -5.57 0.30 -5.38
CA LYS A 108 -6.72 -0.51 -4.96
C LYS A 108 -6.56 -0.99 -3.52
N ASP A 109 -5.41 -1.59 -3.20
CA ASP A 109 -5.17 -2.17 -1.88
C ASP A 109 -5.06 -1.10 -0.79
N ASP A 110 -4.46 0.06 -1.08
CA ASP A 110 -4.42 1.21 -0.17
C ASP A 110 -5.84 1.75 0.12
N ARG A 111 -6.68 1.91 -0.91
CA ARG A 111 -8.09 2.31 -0.74
C ARG A 111 -8.87 1.31 0.07
N GLU A 112 -8.77 0.01 -0.23
CA GLU A 112 -9.41 -1.06 0.54
C GLU A 112 -8.99 -1.01 2.02
N GLY A 113 -7.70 -0.76 2.29
CA GLY A 113 -7.17 -0.56 3.64
C GLY A 113 -7.82 0.62 4.36
N ASN A 114 -7.90 1.77 3.70
CA ASN A 114 -8.50 2.99 4.24
C ASN A 114 -10.02 2.84 4.46
N ASP A 115 -10.75 2.22 3.53
CA ASP A 115 -12.20 2.03 3.64
C ASP A 115 -12.54 1.11 4.82
N ASN A 116 -11.81 0.00 4.99
CA ASN A 116 -11.98 -0.88 6.14
C ASN A 116 -11.55 -0.19 7.44
N ALA A 117 -10.50 0.65 7.44
CA ALA A 117 -10.09 1.41 8.60
C ALA A 117 -11.16 2.42 9.02
N THR A 118 -11.77 3.11 8.07
CA THR A 118 -12.89 4.01 8.33
C THR A 118 -14.10 3.25 8.88
N SER A 119 -14.40 2.08 8.32
CA SER A 119 -15.50 1.23 8.75
C SER A 119 -15.33 0.77 10.20
N PHE A 120 -14.19 0.17 10.59
CA PHE A 120 -14.04 -0.31 11.96
C PHE A 120 -14.00 0.84 12.99
N ARG A 121 -13.47 2.02 12.61
CA ARG A 121 -13.50 3.21 13.48
C ARG A 121 -14.93 3.72 13.68
N ALA A 122 -15.74 3.72 12.62
CA ALA A 122 -17.15 4.10 12.71
C ALA A 122 -17.93 3.14 13.61
N ILE A 123 -17.78 1.82 13.41
CA ILE A 123 -18.44 0.79 14.24
C ILE A 123 -18.04 0.97 15.73
N ALA A 124 -16.75 1.15 16.00
CA ALA A 124 -16.29 1.37 17.37
C ALA A 124 -16.87 2.63 17.98
N ARG A 125 -16.91 3.76 17.24
CA ARG A 125 -17.46 5.03 17.69
C ARG A 125 -18.95 4.94 17.98
N ASP A 126 -19.71 4.37 17.05
CA ASP A 126 -21.17 4.43 17.08
C ASP A 126 -21.77 3.40 18.06
N ILE A 127 -21.04 2.32 18.34
CA ILE A 127 -21.50 1.21 19.18
C ILE A 127 -20.72 1.12 20.49
N ALA A 128 -19.44 0.76 20.42
CA ALA A 128 -18.66 0.48 21.62
C ALA A 128 -18.37 1.75 22.44
N ARG A 129 -18.11 2.87 21.77
CA ARG A 129 -17.74 4.16 22.37
C ARG A 129 -18.90 5.14 22.54
N ARG A 130 -20.15 4.72 22.33
CA ARG A 130 -21.31 5.61 22.43
C ARG A 130 -21.44 6.35 23.76
N ASN A 131 -20.81 5.83 24.81
CA ASN A 131 -20.83 6.42 26.17
C ASN A 131 -19.59 7.27 26.47
N PHE A 132 -18.74 7.57 25.48
CA PHE A 132 -17.61 8.46 25.69
C PHE A 132 -18.10 9.85 26.05
N VAL A 133 -17.50 10.42 27.09
CA VAL A 133 -17.78 11.79 27.52
C VAL A 133 -16.83 12.72 26.76
N ALA A 134 -17.37 13.75 26.12
CA ALA A 134 -16.56 14.78 25.48
C ALA A 134 -15.63 15.45 26.50
N THR A 135 -14.33 15.49 26.19
CA THR A 135 -13.37 16.21 27.03
C THR A 135 -13.60 17.73 26.93
N PRO A 136 -13.46 18.48 28.04
CA PRO A 136 -13.42 19.93 27.96
C PRO A 136 -12.27 20.37 27.00
N GLY A 137 -12.60 21.09 25.94
CA GLY A 137 -11.63 21.50 24.90
C GLY A 137 -11.94 20.99 23.50
N GLY A 138 -13.01 20.22 23.30
CA GLY A 138 -13.55 19.88 21.98
C GLY A 138 -12.74 18.84 21.18
N VAL A 139 -11.83 18.10 21.82
CA VAL A 139 -11.11 17.00 21.16
C VAL A 139 -12.07 15.83 20.99
N PRO A 140 -12.31 15.34 19.75
CA PRO A 140 -13.16 14.18 19.52
C PRO A 140 -12.67 12.95 20.29
N PRO A 141 -13.56 12.16 20.93
CA PRO A 141 -13.17 10.99 21.71
C PRO A 141 -12.34 9.95 20.95
N ASP A 142 -12.55 9.81 19.65
CA ASP A 142 -11.81 8.88 18.78
C ASP A 142 -10.38 9.32 18.48
N THR A 143 -10.05 10.62 18.61
CA THR A 143 -8.67 11.11 18.47
C THR A 143 -7.88 11.01 19.77
N VAL A 144 -8.54 11.00 20.90
CA VAL A 144 -7.92 10.85 22.25
C VAL A 144 -7.56 9.38 22.52
N TRP A 145 -8.34 8.45 21.99
CA TRP A 145 -8.17 7.02 22.19
C TRP A 145 -7.83 6.32 20.87
N GLN A 146 -6.56 5.94 20.70
CA GLN A 146 -6.06 5.32 19.47
C GLN A 146 -5.96 3.78 19.52
N TYR A 147 -6.24 3.15 20.68
CA TYR A 147 -6.05 1.70 20.85
C TYR A 147 -7.28 0.89 20.42
N TYR A 148 -7.70 1.06 19.15
CA TYR A 148 -8.82 0.28 18.59
C TYR A 148 -8.57 -1.23 18.66
N GLU A 149 -7.33 -1.68 18.43
CA GLU A 149 -6.97 -3.10 18.51
C GLU A 149 -7.11 -3.69 19.91
N SER A 150 -7.00 -2.87 20.97
CA SER A 150 -7.26 -3.31 22.34
C SER A 150 -8.71 -3.70 22.57
N MET A 151 -9.65 -3.09 21.84
CA MET A 151 -11.08 -3.39 21.92
C MET A 151 -11.43 -4.73 21.28
N GLU A 152 -10.58 -5.21 20.35
CA GLU A 152 -10.80 -6.47 19.63
C GLU A 152 -10.80 -7.68 20.57
N LYS A 153 -9.97 -7.64 21.61
CA LYS A 153 -9.75 -8.76 22.51
C LYS A 153 -10.73 -8.80 23.70
N TYR A 154 -11.29 -7.67 24.05
CA TYR A 154 -12.07 -7.51 25.27
C TYR A 154 -13.51 -7.09 24.95
N LEU A 155 -14.48 -7.72 25.63
CA LEU A 155 -15.88 -7.36 25.51
C LEU A 155 -16.14 -5.94 26.02
N GLU A 156 -15.39 -5.51 27.04
CA GLU A 156 -15.51 -4.18 27.63
C GLU A 156 -14.17 -3.70 28.22
N SER A 157 -14.07 -2.39 28.40
CA SER A 157 -12.88 -1.78 29.02
C SER A 157 -12.77 -2.09 30.52
N GLY A 158 -13.87 -2.32 31.20
CA GLY A 158 -13.91 -2.18 32.64
C GLY A 158 -13.70 -0.72 33.07
N PHE A 159 -13.61 -0.47 34.35
CA PHE A 159 -13.24 0.83 34.88
C PHE A 159 -12.61 0.69 36.27
N PHE A 160 -11.85 1.68 36.68
CA PHE A 160 -11.37 1.80 38.05
C PHE A 160 -12.11 2.92 38.79
N SER A 161 -12.22 2.78 40.07
CA SER A 161 -12.80 3.80 40.96
C SER A 161 -11.72 4.54 41.75
N LEU A 162 -12.10 5.64 42.36
CA LEU A 162 -11.27 6.31 43.35
C LEU A 162 -11.84 6.01 44.73
N SER A 163 -10.97 5.70 45.70
CA SER A 163 -11.34 5.60 47.10
C SER A 163 -11.74 6.99 47.64
N PRO A 164 -12.38 7.08 48.83
CA PRO A 164 -12.66 8.35 49.47
C PRO A 164 -11.42 9.22 49.73
N SER A 165 -10.24 8.59 49.83
CA SER A 165 -8.93 9.27 49.93
C SER A 165 -8.32 9.69 48.58
N GLY A 166 -9.03 9.49 47.49
CA GLY A 166 -8.54 9.81 46.12
C GLY A 166 -7.57 8.81 45.54
N LEU A 167 -7.34 7.67 46.20
CA LEU A 167 -6.45 6.62 45.68
C LEU A 167 -7.18 5.75 44.65
N THR A 168 -6.51 5.38 43.63
CA THR A 168 -7.04 4.49 42.60
C THR A 168 -7.30 3.09 43.14
N VAL A 169 -8.53 2.60 42.93
CA VAL A 169 -8.93 1.23 43.19
C VAL A 169 -9.00 0.52 41.81
N PRO A 170 -8.02 -0.34 41.49
CA PRO A 170 -7.96 -1.00 40.19
C PRO A 170 -9.16 -1.91 39.93
N GLU A 171 -9.50 -2.07 38.67
CA GLU A 171 -10.42 -3.11 38.18
C GLU A 171 -9.80 -4.48 38.42
N THR A 172 -10.56 -5.41 38.98
CA THR A 172 -10.04 -6.75 39.34
C THR A 172 -10.50 -7.84 38.39
N ASP A 173 -11.53 -7.63 37.59
CA ASP A 173 -12.02 -8.61 36.64
C ASP A 173 -11.04 -8.75 35.45
N PRO A 174 -10.26 -9.86 35.34
CA PRO A 174 -9.28 -10.04 34.28
C PRO A 174 -9.91 -10.21 32.88
N ALA A 175 -11.22 -10.41 32.78
CA ALA A 175 -11.94 -10.49 31.52
C ALA A 175 -12.13 -9.09 30.89
N THR A 176 -11.99 -8.03 31.65
CA THR A 176 -12.00 -6.65 31.14
C THR A 176 -10.60 -6.19 30.74
N PHE A 177 -10.52 -5.17 29.89
CA PHE A 177 -9.22 -4.58 29.51
C PHE A 177 -8.47 -4.05 30.75
N ASN A 178 -9.13 -3.25 31.57
CA ASN A 178 -8.50 -2.66 32.75
C ASN A 178 -8.08 -3.72 33.77
N GLY A 179 -8.92 -4.73 34.02
CA GLY A 179 -8.54 -5.82 34.91
C GLY A 179 -7.32 -6.61 34.40
N ALA A 180 -7.24 -6.83 33.08
CA ALA A 180 -6.05 -7.44 32.47
C ALA A 180 -4.79 -6.57 32.63
N GLN A 181 -4.92 -5.23 32.53
CA GLN A 181 -3.80 -4.31 32.82
C GLN A 181 -3.38 -4.38 34.31
N TRP A 182 -4.33 -4.54 35.21
CA TRP A 182 -4.02 -4.72 36.62
C TRP A 182 -3.27 -6.03 36.91
N VAL A 183 -3.70 -7.13 36.31
CA VAL A 183 -2.97 -8.41 36.39
C VAL A 183 -1.53 -8.26 35.86
N LEU A 184 -1.33 -7.55 34.74
CA LEU A 184 0.00 -7.30 34.21
C LEU A 184 0.86 -6.44 35.15
N ALA A 185 0.28 -5.37 35.73
CA ALA A 185 0.97 -4.50 36.67
C ALA A 185 1.41 -5.28 37.93
N ARG A 186 0.55 -6.12 38.49
CA ARG A 186 0.88 -6.96 39.65
C ARG A 186 2.01 -7.95 39.32
N ARG A 187 1.95 -8.60 38.16
CA ARG A 187 3.03 -9.52 37.72
C ARG A 187 4.36 -8.81 37.55
N GLN A 188 4.37 -7.60 36.99
CA GLN A 188 5.59 -6.82 36.79
C GLN A 188 6.31 -6.52 38.10
N TYR A 189 5.56 -6.31 39.19
CA TYR A 189 6.10 -5.97 40.51
C TYR A 189 6.05 -7.15 41.52
N ALA A 190 5.88 -8.37 41.02
CA ALA A 190 5.85 -9.61 41.80
C ALA A 190 4.84 -9.61 42.95
N ILE A 191 3.66 -8.98 42.75
CA ILE A 191 2.58 -8.92 43.72
C ILE A 191 1.64 -10.11 43.50
N PRO A 192 1.45 -10.98 44.50
CA PRO A 192 0.53 -12.12 44.36
C PRO A 192 -0.91 -11.69 44.09
N LEU A 193 -1.61 -12.40 43.18
CA LEU A 193 -2.96 -12.03 42.77
C LEU A 193 -4.00 -12.23 43.93
N ASP A 194 -3.78 -13.23 44.74
CA ASP A 194 -4.72 -13.67 45.79
C ASP A 194 -4.32 -13.22 47.22
N ASP A 195 -3.38 -12.27 47.32
CA ASP A 195 -2.94 -11.75 48.63
C ASP A 195 -3.80 -10.60 49.12
N PRO A 196 -4.60 -10.75 50.19
CA PRO A 196 -5.38 -9.67 50.76
C PRO A 196 -4.51 -8.53 51.33
N GLY A 197 -3.28 -8.82 51.74
CA GLY A 197 -2.32 -7.87 52.26
C GLY A 197 -1.48 -7.14 51.21
N ALA A 198 -1.72 -7.42 49.91
CA ALA A 198 -0.92 -6.88 48.82
C ALA A 198 -0.78 -5.36 48.81
N SER A 199 -1.81 -4.64 49.26
CA SER A 199 -1.81 -3.16 49.38
C SER A 199 -0.78 -2.60 50.36
N ALA A 200 -0.31 -3.40 51.31
CA ALA A 200 0.72 -3.01 52.28
C ALA A 200 2.15 -3.21 51.72
N LEU A 201 2.31 -3.84 50.58
CA LEU A 201 3.62 -4.06 49.96
C LEU A 201 4.19 -2.74 49.39
N PRO A 202 5.49 -2.44 49.58
CA PRO A 202 6.10 -1.23 49.03
C PRO A 202 5.98 -1.11 47.51
N SER A 203 5.95 -2.26 46.80
CA SER A 203 5.80 -2.31 45.35
C SER A 203 4.38 -2.07 44.84
N TYR A 204 3.39 -2.06 45.72
CA TYR A 204 1.98 -1.87 45.34
C TYR A 204 1.72 -0.52 44.70
N SER A 205 2.29 0.55 45.24
CA SER A 205 2.15 1.90 44.67
C SER A 205 2.75 2.01 43.26
N LEU A 206 3.85 1.29 42.99
CA LEU A 206 4.44 1.22 41.68
C LEU A 206 3.56 0.46 40.67
N ALA A 207 2.93 -0.63 41.11
CA ALA A 207 1.96 -1.35 40.30
C ALA A 207 0.73 -0.51 39.98
N VAL A 208 0.21 0.25 40.94
CA VAL A 208 -0.91 1.20 40.75
C VAL A 208 -0.52 2.28 39.73
N ALA A 209 0.65 2.89 39.88
CA ALA A 209 1.12 3.91 38.94
C ALA A 209 1.26 3.36 37.49
N LEU A 210 1.80 2.15 37.35
CA LEU A 210 1.86 1.47 36.03
C LEU A 210 0.46 1.18 35.47
N TYR A 211 -0.45 0.71 36.32
CA TYR A 211 -1.84 0.48 35.95
C TYR A 211 -2.51 1.78 35.49
N GLU A 212 -2.42 2.87 36.23
CA GLU A 212 -3.00 4.18 35.90
C GLU A 212 -2.50 4.72 34.55
N SER A 213 -1.24 4.48 34.23
CA SER A 213 -0.64 4.90 32.96
C SER A 213 -1.24 4.18 31.74
N ARG A 214 -1.89 3.02 31.92
CA ARG A 214 -2.40 2.15 30.87
C ARG A 214 -3.90 1.96 30.89
N ALA A 215 -4.53 2.11 32.06
CA ALA A 215 -5.95 1.85 32.25
C ALA A 215 -6.83 2.92 31.57
N VAL A 216 -7.95 2.46 31.06
CA VAL A 216 -8.98 3.31 30.48
C VAL A 216 -9.76 4.02 31.59
N ARG A 217 -9.78 5.34 31.53
CA ARG A 217 -10.53 6.19 32.46
C ARG A 217 -12.03 6.11 32.18
N GLN A 218 -12.86 6.43 33.18
CA GLN A 218 -14.31 6.35 33.10
C GLN A 218 -14.90 7.13 31.92
N ALA A 219 -14.32 8.26 31.55
CA ALA A 219 -14.78 9.09 30.43
C ALA A 219 -14.65 8.38 29.04
N TYR A 220 -13.80 7.35 28.93
CA TYR A 220 -13.48 6.66 27.70
C TYR A 220 -13.82 5.16 27.73
N ARG A 221 -14.84 4.79 28.52
CA ARG A 221 -15.27 3.41 28.63
C ARG A 221 -15.93 2.93 27.36
N TRP A 222 -15.51 1.76 26.86
CA TRP A 222 -16.20 1.07 25.78
C TRP A 222 -16.86 -0.22 26.27
N SER A 223 -17.86 -0.68 25.53
CA SER A 223 -18.49 -1.97 25.75
C SER A 223 -19.12 -2.48 24.46
N TRP A 224 -18.88 -3.75 24.15
CA TRP A 224 -19.57 -4.52 23.13
C TRP A 224 -20.72 -5.35 23.72
N ARG A 225 -21.06 -5.14 24.96
CA ARG A 225 -22.13 -5.87 25.64
C ARG A 225 -23.44 -5.67 24.87
N ASN A 226 -24.11 -6.79 24.49
CA ASN A 226 -25.28 -6.83 23.59
C ASN A 226 -25.01 -6.40 22.11
N ALA A 227 -23.75 -6.39 21.68
CA ALA A 227 -23.35 -6.03 20.31
C ALA A 227 -22.20 -6.93 19.82
N GLN A 228 -22.30 -8.26 20.09
CA GLN A 228 -21.25 -9.22 19.74
C GLN A 228 -21.11 -9.39 18.21
N LEU A 229 -22.23 -9.32 17.47
CA LEU A 229 -22.18 -9.37 16.01
C LEU A 229 -21.39 -8.19 15.44
N GLU A 230 -21.64 -7.00 15.95
CA GLU A 230 -20.91 -5.79 15.54
C GLU A 230 -19.44 -5.85 15.96
N GLN A 231 -19.12 -6.45 17.10
CA GLN A 231 -17.74 -6.72 17.50
C GLN A 231 -17.05 -7.66 16.49
N ASP A 232 -17.73 -8.69 16.01
CA ASP A 232 -17.15 -9.61 15.01
C ASP A 232 -16.95 -8.92 13.66
N ILE A 233 -17.89 -8.06 13.22
CA ILE A 233 -17.73 -7.23 12.03
C ILE A 233 -16.55 -6.28 12.20
N PHE A 234 -16.41 -5.65 13.36
CA PHE A 234 -15.28 -4.79 13.72
C PHE A 234 -13.94 -5.53 13.62
N LYS A 235 -13.82 -6.73 14.20
CA LYS A 235 -12.61 -7.58 14.12
C LYS A 235 -12.28 -7.94 12.67
N GLN A 236 -13.29 -8.30 11.88
CA GLN A 236 -13.09 -8.62 10.47
C GLN A 236 -12.64 -7.39 9.66
N ALA A 237 -13.18 -6.20 9.93
CA ALA A 237 -12.78 -4.98 9.25
C ALA A 237 -11.32 -4.60 9.59
N ILE A 238 -10.88 -4.75 10.85
CA ILE A 238 -9.46 -4.61 11.23
C ILE A 238 -8.59 -5.59 10.45
N ALA A 239 -8.96 -6.87 10.41
CA ALA A 239 -8.18 -7.88 9.72
C ALA A 239 -8.08 -7.60 8.21
N ARG A 240 -9.18 -7.18 7.57
CA ARG A 240 -9.21 -6.78 6.15
C ARG A 240 -8.33 -5.55 5.90
N SER A 241 -8.44 -4.52 6.74
CA SER A 241 -7.61 -3.31 6.66
C SER A 241 -6.12 -3.65 6.74
N ASN A 242 -5.71 -4.41 7.75
CA ASN A 242 -4.32 -4.82 7.95
C ASN A 242 -3.79 -5.68 6.78
N ASN A 243 -4.64 -6.57 6.24
CA ASN A 243 -4.28 -7.39 5.08
C ASN A 243 -4.12 -6.55 3.82
N ALA A 244 -4.99 -5.58 3.59
CA ALA A 244 -4.93 -4.68 2.45
C ALA A 244 -3.67 -3.80 2.51
N TYR A 245 -3.36 -3.17 3.64
CA TYR A 245 -2.13 -2.40 3.81
C TYR A 245 -0.86 -3.26 3.66
N ARG A 246 -0.90 -4.52 4.10
CA ARG A 246 0.22 -5.44 3.90
C ARG A 246 0.43 -5.75 2.42
N ARG A 247 -0.65 -5.97 1.63
CA ARG A 247 -0.56 -6.15 0.18
C ARG A 247 -0.02 -4.89 -0.49
N ALA A 248 -0.55 -3.71 -0.16
CA ALA A 248 -0.05 -2.44 -0.66
C ALA A 248 1.45 -2.24 -0.39
N LYS A 249 1.93 -2.63 0.81
CA LYS A 249 3.36 -2.61 1.13
C LYS A 249 4.18 -3.53 0.22
N TYR A 250 3.68 -4.73 -0.09
CA TYR A 250 4.36 -5.63 -1.02
C TYR A 250 4.37 -5.11 -2.44
N ASP A 251 3.33 -4.39 -2.86
CA ASP A 251 3.30 -3.74 -4.17
C ASP A 251 4.37 -2.66 -4.30
N ILE A 252 4.60 -1.85 -3.26
CA ILE A 252 5.71 -0.89 -3.22
C ILE A 252 7.06 -1.60 -3.36
N ILE A 253 7.27 -2.71 -2.65
CA ILE A 253 8.51 -3.50 -2.74
C ILE A 253 8.69 -4.05 -4.18
N ALA A 254 7.62 -4.55 -4.80
CA ALA A 254 7.65 -5.03 -6.17
C ALA A 254 7.92 -3.90 -7.18
N LEU A 255 7.36 -2.69 -6.97
CA LEU A 255 7.67 -1.50 -7.76
C LEU A 255 9.16 -1.17 -7.70
N ILE A 256 9.75 -1.11 -6.50
CA ILE A 256 11.19 -0.88 -6.33
C ILE A 256 11.99 -1.96 -7.06
N GLY A 257 11.57 -3.22 -6.95
CA GLY A 257 12.18 -4.34 -7.68
C GLY A 257 12.13 -4.17 -9.19
N ASN A 258 10.99 -3.73 -9.75
CA ASN A 258 10.83 -3.46 -11.18
C ASN A 258 11.79 -2.36 -11.67
N HIS A 259 11.95 -1.27 -10.91
CA HIS A 259 12.91 -0.20 -11.21
C HIS A 259 14.36 -0.71 -11.22
N LEU A 260 14.76 -1.48 -10.21
CA LEU A 260 16.10 -2.05 -10.11
C LEU A 260 16.39 -3.02 -11.24
N LEU A 261 15.47 -3.96 -11.51
CA LEU A 261 15.63 -4.94 -12.58
C LEU A 261 15.71 -4.27 -13.95
N SER A 262 14.86 -3.28 -14.21
CA SER A 262 14.89 -2.51 -15.45
C SER A 262 16.23 -1.76 -15.61
N SER A 263 16.74 -1.15 -14.54
CA SER A 263 18.03 -0.45 -14.56
C SER A 263 19.19 -1.39 -14.85
N ILE A 264 19.25 -2.55 -14.17
CA ILE A 264 20.29 -3.57 -14.37
C ILE A 264 20.23 -4.12 -15.79
N ASP A 265 19.05 -4.42 -16.31
CA ASP A 265 18.87 -4.94 -17.67
C ASP A 265 19.30 -3.91 -18.73
N ALA A 266 18.97 -2.63 -18.55
CA ALA A 266 19.45 -1.57 -19.43
C ALA A 266 20.98 -1.44 -19.38
N PHE A 267 21.59 -1.50 -18.18
CA PHE A 267 23.04 -1.47 -18.01
C PHE A 267 23.72 -2.64 -18.73
N ALA A 268 23.24 -3.86 -18.53
CA ALA A 268 23.78 -5.05 -19.20
C ALA A 268 23.68 -4.92 -20.72
N THR A 269 22.56 -4.40 -21.23
CA THR A 269 22.35 -4.18 -22.67
C THR A 269 23.32 -3.14 -23.23
N VAL A 270 23.54 -2.03 -22.54
CA VAL A 270 24.53 -1.01 -22.97
C VAL A 270 25.94 -1.61 -23.03
N ARG A 271 26.31 -2.40 -22.01
CA ARG A 271 27.63 -3.07 -21.98
C ARG A 271 27.81 -4.05 -23.14
N LEU A 272 26.79 -4.85 -23.44
CA LEU A 272 26.84 -5.78 -24.55
C LEU A 272 27.00 -5.05 -25.92
N LEU A 273 26.28 -3.94 -26.13
CA LEU A 273 26.41 -3.13 -27.34
C LEU A 273 27.82 -2.54 -27.49
N GLN A 274 28.39 -1.97 -26.43
CA GLN A 274 29.76 -1.42 -26.45
C GLN A 274 30.81 -2.48 -26.71
N THR A 275 30.61 -3.71 -26.21
CA THR A 275 31.54 -4.82 -26.46
C THR A 275 31.47 -5.32 -27.91
N SER A 276 30.28 -5.33 -28.51
CA SER A 276 30.09 -5.75 -29.92
C SER A 276 30.68 -4.75 -30.92
N GLU A 277 30.63 -3.46 -30.59
CA GLU A 277 31.19 -2.40 -31.45
C GLU A 277 32.72 -2.22 -31.29
N GLY A 278 33.28 -2.55 -30.13
CA GLY A 278 34.68 -2.28 -29.77
C GLY A 278 35.64 -3.47 -29.85
N GLY A 279 35.21 -4.67 -30.20
CA GLY A 279 36.07 -5.86 -30.27
C GLY A 279 36.77 -6.26 -28.95
N THR A 280 36.42 -5.67 -27.82
CA THR A 280 37.05 -5.93 -26.53
C THR A 280 36.38 -7.12 -25.82
N ARG A 281 37.10 -8.25 -25.74
CA ARG A 281 36.69 -9.40 -24.92
C ARG A 281 36.80 -9.03 -23.44
N ILE A 282 35.70 -8.94 -22.72
CA ILE A 282 35.70 -8.87 -21.24
C ILE A 282 35.82 -10.31 -20.74
N SER A 283 36.99 -10.69 -20.22
CA SER A 283 37.18 -11.94 -19.47
C SER A 283 36.78 -11.63 -17.99
N ALA A 284 35.66 -12.14 -17.52
CA ALA A 284 35.36 -12.18 -16.08
C ALA A 284 36.08 -13.40 -15.50
N ALA A 285 37.24 -13.18 -14.87
CA ALA A 285 37.88 -14.21 -14.03
C ALA A 285 37.23 -14.15 -12.65
N PHE A 286 36.47 -15.16 -12.28
CA PHE A 286 36.07 -15.39 -10.90
C PHE A 286 37.21 -16.13 -10.19
N PRO A 287 37.76 -15.61 -9.09
CA PRO A 287 38.70 -16.40 -8.28
C PRO A 287 37.88 -17.53 -7.61
N VAL A 288 38.19 -18.77 -8.01
CA VAL A 288 37.74 -19.96 -7.29
C VAL A 288 38.72 -20.16 -6.13
N GLN A 289 38.24 -20.00 -4.89
CA GLN A 289 38.95 -20.44 -3.67
C GLN A 289 38.57 -21.85 -3.32
#